data_a5b532cb17646f40fbf3be2c32d9fff5
#
_entry.id   a5b532cb17646f40fbf3be2c32d9fff5
#
_cell.length_a   1.000
_cell.length_b   1.000
_cell.length_c   1.000
_cell.angle_alpha   90.00
_cell.angle_beta   90.00
_cell.angle_gamma   90.00
#
_symmetry.space_group_name_H-M   'P 1'
#
loop_
_entity.id
_entity.type
_entity.pdbx_description
1 polymer ?
#
loop_
_entity_poly.entity_id
_entity_poly.type
_entity_poly.pdbx_seq_one_letter_code
_entity_poly.pdbx_strand_id
1 'polypeptide(L)'
;MGELNAITDWTAVLGGQDVLIHAATRAHVMKDETEDPLAEYRKVNVDGTLNLARQAAEAGVRRFIFVSSIKVNGEQTAEGRPFNAESTPAPEDAYGISKMEAEKALQALAEETGMEVVIIRPPLVYGPGVKGNFATMIKLLKKGFPLPLGAIHNKRSLVALDNLVDLIITCIDHAEAVNQVFLAGDGEDLSTSELLRGIGKAMGQPARLIPVPRGMLMFAAGILGKKAVAQRVLGSLQVDISKARYLLGWEPPLSVEHGLRRCFHSENVF
;
A
#
# COMPACT_ATOMS: atom_id res chain seq x y z
N MET A 1 9.48 8.81 21.98
CA MET A 1 8.23 8.63 21.23
C MET A 1 7.57 7.36 21.75
N GLY A 2 6.27 7.41 22.10
CA GLY A 2 5.56 6.25 22.67
C GLY A 2 5.24 5.20 21.61
N GLU A 3 4.84 4.00 22.08
CA GLU A 3 4.29 2.97 21.19
C GLU A 3 2.88 3.38 20.74
N LEU A 4 2.51 3.02 19.51
CA LEU A 4 1.14 3.21 19.02
C LEU A 4 0.23 2.16 19.65
N ASN A 5 -0.53 2.57 20.67
CA ASN A 5 -1.47 1.72 21.40
C ASN A 5 -2.64 2.54 21.98
N ALA A 6 -3.58 1.86 22.65
CA ALA A 6 -4.80 2.47 23.17
C ALA A 6 -4.61 3.45 24.34
N ILE A 7 -3.42 3.50 24.96
CA ILE A 7 -3.16 4.28 26.19
C ILE A 7 -2.04 5.31 26.06
N THR A 8 -1.41 5.41 24.91
CA THR A 8 -0.35 6.40 24.69
C THR A 8 -0.95 7.81 24.73
N ASP A 9 -0.34 8.68 25.53
CA ASP A 9 -0.66 10.12 25.57
C ASP A 9 0.10 10.84 24.45
N TRP A 10 -0.66 11.47 23.55
CA TRP A 10 -0.16 12.23 22.41
C TRP A 10 -0.27 13.73 22.60
N THR A 11 -0.83 14.20 23.73
CA THR A 11 -1.15 15.60 23.99
C THR A 11 0.03 16.54 23.74
N ALA A 12 1.23 16.14 24.16
CA ALA A 12 2.43 16.96 24.04
C ALA A 12 2.87 17.25 22.59
N VAL A 13 2.45 16.41 21.61
CA VAL A 13 2.87 16.54 20.20
C VAL A 13 1.73 17.01 19.30
N LEU A 14 0.49 17.01 19.77
CA LEU A 14 -0.70 17.39 19.00
C LEU A 14 -1.02 18.88 19.10
N GLY A 15 -0.60 19.56 20.16
CA GLY A 15 -0.90 20.97 20.38
C GLY A 15 -0.41 21.85 19.23
N GLY A 16 -1.33 22.62 18.61
CA GLY A 16 -1.02 23.52 17.51
C GLY A 16 -0.78 22.87 16.16
N GLN A 17 -1.05 21.56 16.02
CA GLN A 17 -1.01 20.88 14.74
C GLN A 17 -2.34 21.06 13.99
N ASP A 18 -2.29 21.46 12.74
CA ASP A 18 -3.46 21.62 11.87
C ASP A 18 -3.83 20.32 11.14
N VAL A 19 -2.81 19.55 10.73
CA VAL A 19 -2.98 18.30 9.98
C VAL A 19 -2.12 17.19 10.60
N LEU A 20 -2.68 15.99 10.71
CA LEU A 20 -1.99 14.81 11.15
C LEU A 20 -1.95 13.76 10.04
N ILE A 21 -0.74 13.32 9.66
CA ILE A 21 -0.54 12.24 8.70
C ILE A 21 -0.16 10.96 9.45
N HIS A 22 -1.04 9.96 9.44
CA HIS A 22 -0.84 8.69 10.12
C HIS A 22 -0.44 7.58 9.15
N ALA A 23 0.86 7.34 9.05
CA ALA A 23 1.45 6.26 8.25
C ALA A 23 1.98 5.09 9.10
N ALA A 24 1.94 5.20 10.43
CA ALA A 24 2.41 4.14 11.32
C ALA A 24 1.42 2.96 11.32
N THR A 25 1.94 1.74 11.28
CA THR A 25 1.12 0.53 11.28
C THR A 25 1.95 -0.69 11.67
N ARG A 26 1.34 -1.68 12.31
CA ARG A 26 1.88 -3.03 12.37
C ARG A 26 1.64 -3.67 11.00
N ALA A 27 2.70 -3.95 10.26
CA ALA A 27 2.63 -4.58 8.93
C ALA A 27 3.76 -5.62 8.80
N HIS A 28 3.59 -6.59 7.89
CA HIS A 28 4.63 -7.53 7.47
C HIS A 28 5.28 -8.36 8.59
N VAL A 29 4.51 -8.82 9.56
CA VAL A 29 4.99 -9.85 10.48
C VAL A 29 5.02 -11.18 9.71
N MET A 30 6.20 -11.52 9.17
CA MET A 30 6.40 -12.68 8.27
C MET A 30 6.15 -14.03 8.96
N LYS A 31 6.24 -14.09 10.27
CA LYS A 31 5.85 -15.20 11.13
C LYS A 31 5.21 -14.60 12.37
N ASP A 32 3.89 -14.49 12.36
CA ASP A 32 3.16 -14.16 13.56
C ASP A 32 3.01 -15.48 14.36
N GLU A 33 3.83 -15.66 15.38
CA GLU A 33 3.79 -16.83 16.26
C GLU A 33 2.74 -16.67 17.38
N THR A 34 1.94 -15.62 17.30
CA THR A 34 0.86 -15.33 18.25
C THR A 34 -0.35 -16.21 17.99
N GLU A 35 -1.03 -16.63 19.05
CA GLU A 35 -2.25 -17.47 18.97
C GLU A 35 -3.40 -16.76 18.23
N ASP A 36 -3.48 -15.42 18.35
CA ASP A 36 -4.46 -14.58 17.66
C ASP A 36 -3.80 -13.39 16.95
N PRO A 37 -3.36 -13.57 15.68
CA PRO A 37 -2.76 -12.50 14.90
C PRO A 37 -3.69 -11.29 14.72
N LEU A 38 -5.00 -11.50 14.57
CA LEU A 38 -5.95 -10.42 14.35
C LEU A 38 -6.05 -9.50 15.58
N ALA A 39 -6.07 -10.07 16.78
CA ALA A 39 -6.06 -9.27 18.01
C ALA A 39 -4.80 -8.39 18.11
N GLU A 40 -3.63 -8.92 17.74
CA GLU A 40 -2.39 -8.14 17.74
C GLU A 40 -2.39 -7.02 16.69
N TYR A 41 -2.97 -7.25 15.52
CA TYR A 41 -3.15 -6.17 14.53
C TYR A 41 -4.13 -5.10 15.03
N ARG A 42 -5.23 -5.50 15.69
CA ARG A 42 -6.24 -4.57 16.24
C ARG A 42 -5.65 -3.64 17.29
N LYS A 43 -4.85 -4.16 18.23
CA LYS A 43 -4.21 -3.34 19.28
C LYS A 43 -3.46 -2.12 18.71
N VAL A 44 -2.72 -2.32 17.62
CA VAL A 44 -1.92 -1.25 17.00
C VAL A 44 -2.72 -0.49 15.95
N ASN A 45 -3.29 -1.21 14.98
CA ASN A 45 -3.86 -0.60 13.79
C ASN A 45 -5.26 -0.02 14.00
N VAL A 46 -6.01 -0.52 14.98
CA VAL A 46 -7.34 0.00 15.33
C VAL A 46 -7.28 0.83 16.60
N ASP A 47 -6.99 0.18 17.72
CA ASP A 47 -7.07 0.84 19.04
C ASP A 47 -6.05 1.99 19.15
N GLY A 48 -4.80 1.76 18.72
CA GLY A 48 -3.77 2.78 18.70
C GLY A 48 -4.09 3.93 17.75
N THR A 49 -4.61 3.63 16.56
CA THR A 49 -5.04 4.64 15.58
C THR A 49 -6.19 5.50 16.12
N LEU A 50 -7.20 4.86 16.72
CA LEU A 50 -8.35 5.58 17.28
C LEU A 50 -7.98 6.42 18.50
N ASN A 51 -7.11 5.92 19.37
CA ASN A 51 -6.60 6.70 20.48
C ASN A 51 -5.88 7.97 19.98
N LEU A 52 -5.02 7.86 18.98
CA LEU A 52 -4.36 9.01 18.36
C LEU A 52 -5.36 9.96 17.71
N ALA A 53 -6.34 9.45 16.98
CA ALA A 53 -7.31 10.26 16.26
C ALA A 53 -8.27 11.03 17.20
N ARG A 54 -8.71 10.41 18.31
CA ARG A 54 -9.52 11.09 19.33
C ARG A 54 -8.76 12.23 19.96
N GLN A 55 -7.52 11.99 20.39
CA GLN A 55 -6.68 13.05 20.97
C GLN A 55 -6.37 14.16 19.95
N ALA A 56 -6.22 13.81 18.66
CA ALA A 56 -6.06 14.80 17.59
C ALA A 56 -7.30 15.68 17.44
N ALA A 57 -8.50 15.11 17.45
CA ALA A 57 -9.76 15.86 17.41
C ALA A 57 -9.92 16.76 18.64
N GLU A 58 -9.64 16.26 19.85
CA GLU A 58 -9.65 17.04 21.10
C GLU A 58 -8.64 18.18 21.10
N ALA A 59 -7.49 18.00 20.45
CA ALA A 59 -6.46 19.04 20.30
C ALA A 59 -6.77 20.07 19.21
N GLY A 60 -7.88 19.91 18.46
CA GLY A 60 -8.31 20.82 17.40
C GLY A 60 -7.62 20.58 16.05
N VAL A 61 -7.03 19.42 15.82
CA VAL A 61 -6.50 19.02 14.49
C VAL A 61 -7.66 19.03 13.48
N ARG A 62 -7.52 19.82 12.42
CA ARG A 62 -8.55 19.97 11.39
C ARG A 62 -8.68 18.73 10.53
N ARG A 63 -7.55 18.12 10.11
CA ARG A 63 -7.54 17.00 9.14
C ARG A 63 -6.64 15.87 9.58
N PHE A 64 -7.17 14.66 9.51
CA PHE A 64 -6.46 13.39 9.76
C PHE A 64 -6.34 12.60 8.46
N ILE A 65 -5.09 12.42 7.95
CA ILE A 65 -4.81 11.66 6.74
C ILE A 65 -4.32 10.27 7.15
N PHE A 66 -5.08 9.23 6.80
CA PHE A 66 -4.80 7.85 7.15
C PHE A 66 -4.26 7.07 5.95
N VAL A 67 -3.02 6.59 6.07
CA VAL A 67 -2.46 5.66 5.09
C VAL A 67 -2.95 4.25 5.40
N SER A 68 -3.92 3.79 4.62
CA SER A 68 -4.51 2.47 4.69
C SER A 68 -3.80 1.47 3.76
N SER A 69 -4.53 0.60 3.10
CA SER A 69 -3.98 -0.39 2.15
C SER A 69 -5.06 -0.85 1.18
N ILE A 70 -4.65 -1.19 -0.04
CA ILE A 70 -5.51 -1.85 -1.03
C ILE A 70 -6.04 -3.21 -0.53
N LYS A 71 -5.42 -3.81 0.47
CA LYS A 71 -5.87 -5.05 1.10
C LYS A 71 -7.24 -4.94 1.77
N VAL A 72 -7.71 -3.73 2.01
CA VAL A 72 -9.11 -3.47 2.41
C VAL A 72 -10.08 -3.90 1.31
N ASN A 73 -9.73 -3.67 0.04
CA ASN A 73 -10.54 -4.07 -1.11
C ASN A 73 -10.41 -5.56 -1.45
N GLY A 74 -9.25 -6.16 -1.22
CA GLY A 74 -8.94 -7.57 -1.50
C GLY A 74 -7.51 -7.79 -1.97
N GLU A 75 -7.17 -9.02 -2.33
CA GLU A 75 -5.81 -9.39 -2.77
C GLU A 75 -5.70 -9.63 -4.28
N GLN A 76 -6.81 -9.72 -5.00
CA GLN A 76 -6.84 -10.00 -6.44
C GLN A 76 -8.00 -9.27 -7.12
N THR A 77 -7.78 -8.88 -8.38
CA THR A 77 -8.81 -8.33 -9.25
C THR A 77 -9.08 -9.27 -10.42
N ALA A 78 -10.33 -9.30 -10.88
CA ALA A 78 -10.66 -9.92 -12.16
C ALA A 78 -10.17 -9.05 -13.32
N GLU A 79 -9.94 -9.66 -14.48
CA GLU A 79 -9.54 -8.95 -15.68
C GLU A 79 -10.56 -7.86 -16.06
N GLY A 80 -10.05 -6.65 -16.33
CA GLY A 80 -10.89 -5.49 -16.69
C GLY A 80 -11.75 -4.93 -15.54
N ARG A 81 -11.55 -5.38 -14.29
CA ARG A 81 -12.29 -4.91 -13.12
C ARG A 81 -11.33 -4.44 -12.02
N PRO A 82 -10.67 -3.31 -12.20
CA PRO A 82 -9.81 -2.73 -11.15
C PRO A 82 -10.63 -2.39 -9.91
N PHE A 83 -10.01 -2.42 -8.75
CA PHE A 83 -10.61 -1.82 -7.56
C PHE A 83 -10.68 -0.30 -7.73
N ASN A 84 -11.78 0.29 -7.29
CA ASN A 84 -11.96 1.72 -7.14
C ASN A 84 -12.29 2.07 -5.69
N ALA A 85 -12.41 3.35 -5.37
CA ALA A 85 -12.64 3.82 -4.00
C ALA A 85 -13.99 3.36 -3.44
N GLU A 86 -14.98 3.13 -4.29
CA GLU A 86 -16.36 2.70 -3.97
C GLU A 86 -16.51 1.18 -3.94
N SER A 87 -15.49 0.41 -4.34
CA SER A 87 -15.51 -1.05 -4.29
C SER A 87 -15.72 -1.54 -2.87
N THR A 88 -16.69 -2.44 -2.69
CA THR A 88 -17.02 -3.03 -1.39
C THR A 88 -15.77 -3.65 -0.76
N PRO A 89 -15.42 -3.30 0.49
CA PRO A 89 -14.31 -3.91 1.21
C PRO A 89 -14.49 -5.43 1.35
N ALA A 90 -13.44 -6.18 1.01
CA ALA A 90 -13.39 -7.64 1.11
C ALA A 90 -11.99 -8.13 1.53
N PRO A 91 -11.48 -7.71 2.72
CA PRO A 91 -10.14 -8.06 3.18
C PRO A 91 -10.01 -9.56 3.45
N GLU A 92 -8.90 -10.15 3.01
CA GLU A 92 -8.65 -11.61 3.08
C GLU A 92 -7.67 -12.00 4.20
N ASP A 93 -6.97 -11.05 4.82
CA ASP A 93 -6.02 -11.33 5.90
C ASP A 93 -6.24 -10.41 7.12
N ALA A 94 -5.66 -10.78 8.26
CA ALA A 94 -5.78 -10.05 9.53
C ALA A 94 -5.32 -8.58 9.41
N TYR A 95 -4.31 -8.30 8.61
CA TYR A 95 -3.87 -6.93 8.34
C TYR A 95 -4.92 -6.13 7.59
N GLY A 96 -5.45 -6.65 6.48
CA GLY A 96 -6.51 -6.00 5.70
C GLY A 96 -7.77 -5.77 6.53
N ILE A 97 -8.17 -6.76 7.36
CA ILE A 97 -9.30 -6.64 8.29
C ILE A 97 -9.05 -5.49 9.27
N SER A 98 -7.89 -5.43 9.92
CA SER A 98 -7.58 -4.37 10.89
C SER A 98 -7.56 -2.97 10.24
N LYS A 99 -7.08 -2.84 9.01
CA LYS A 99 -7.10 -1.57 8.27
C LYS A 99 -8.53 -1.15 7.93
N MET A 100 -9.38 -2.09 7.48
CA MET A 100 -10.80 -1.82 7.22
C MET A 100 -11.55 -1.38 8.50
N GLU A 101 -11.29 -2.04 9.63
CA GLU A 101 -11.89 -1.67 10.92
C GLU A 101 -11.45 -0.27 11.35
N ALA A 102 -10.17 0.08 11.18
CA ALA A 102 -9.66 1.41 11.47
C ALA A 102 -10.31 2.49 10.58
N GLU A 103 -10.45 2.20 9.27
CA GLU A 103 -11.14 3.14 8.36
C GLU A 103 -12.58 3.43 8.79
N LYS A 104 -13.36 2.39 9.10
CA LYS A 104 -14.74 2.53 9.57
C LYS A 104 -14.83 3.36 10.85
N ALA A 105 -13.93 3.08 11.77
CA ALA A 105 -13.93 3.77 13.06
C ALA A 105 -13.47 5.23 12.94
N LEU A 106 -12.53 5.54 12.03
CA LEU A 106 -12.14 6.92 11.72
C LEU A 106 -13.27 7.69 11.03
N GLN A 107 -14.02 7.05 10.13
CA GLN A 107 -15.18 7.68 9.48
C GLN A 107 -16.27 8.01 10.51
N ALA A 108 -16.57 7.10 11.45
CA ALA A 108 -17.50 7.39 12.55
C ALA A 108 -17.01 8.53 13.44
N LEU A 109 -15.72 8.56 13.77
CA LEU A 109 -15.13 9.65 14.55
C LEU A 109 -15.22 11.02 13.82
N ALA A 110 -15.05 11.02 12.49
CA ALA A 110 -15.23 12.23 11.68
C ALA A 110 -16.66 12.79 11.80
N GLU A 111 -17.67 11.91 11.75
CA GLU A 111 -19.08 12.30 11.93
C GLU A 111 -19.35 12.84 13.35
N GLU A 112 -18.74 12.25 14.38
CA GLU A 112 -18.91 12.65 15.77
C GLU A 112 -18.25 13.99 16.10
N THR A 113 -17.05 14.24 15.56
CA THR A 113 -16.18 15.35 15.99
C THR A 113 -16.11 16.50 15.00
N GLY A 114 -16.49 16.28 13.75
CA GLY A 114 -16.30 17.22 12.65
C GLY A 114 -14.86 17.30 12.14
N MET A 115 -13.91 16.49 12.66
CA MET A 115 -12.57 16.38 12.13
C MET A 115 -12.61 15.74 10.72
N GLU A 116 -11.97 16.37 9.75
CA GLU A 116 -11.88 15.84 8.40
C GLU A 116 -10.99 14.58 8.35
N VAL A 117 -11.46 13.52 7.73
CA VAL A 117 -10.69 12.29 7.57
C VAL A 117 -10.45 11.98 6.10
N VAL A 118 -9.20 11.81 5.70
CA VAL A 118 -8.81 11.38 4.35
C VAL A 118 -8.16 10.02 4.44
N ILE A 119 -8.63 9.07 3.63
CA ILE A 119 -8.12 7.70 3.60
C ILE A 119 -7.43 7.45 2.27
N ILE A 120 -6.18 6.99 2.30
CA ILE A 120 -5.43 6.63 1.10
C ILE A 120 -5.12 5.13 1.15
N ARG A 121 -5.53 4.38 0.12
CA ARG A 121 -5.29 2.93 -0.02
C ARG A 121 -4.22 2.67 -1.08
N PRO A 122 -2.94 2.61 -0.71
CA PRO A 122 -1.88 2.26 -1.65
C PRO A 122 -1.88 0.76 -1.95
N PRO A 123 -1.54 0.36 -3.20
CA PRO A 123 -1.14 -1.01 -3.54
C PRO A 123 0.30 -1.27 -3.08
N LEU A 124 1.06 -2.11 -3.78
CA LEU A 124 2.48 -2.32 -3.46
C LEU A 124 3.27 -1.02 -3.66
N VAL A 125 3.77 -0.47 -2.57
CA VAL A 125 4.66 0.69 -2.57
C VAL A 125 6.08 0.25 -2.89
N TYR A 126 6.76 0.97 -3.77
CA TYR A 126 8.17 0.74 -4.08
C TYR A 126 8.96 2.06 -4.08
N GLY A 127 10.26 1.97 -3.78
CA GLY A 127 11.12 3.15 -3.64
C GLY A 127 12.44 2.83 -2.96
N PRO A 128 13.28 3.83 -2.69
CA PRO A 128 14.53 3.65 -1.96
C PRO A 128 14.29 3.08 -0.56
N GLY A 129 15.05 2.06 -0.16
CA GLY A 129 14.96 1.46 1.18
C GLY A 129 13.70 0.65 1.49
N VAL A 130 12.79 0.47 0.52
CA VAL A 130 11.55 -0.30 0.73
C VAL A 130 11.85 -1.75 1.12
N LYS A 131 11.03 -2.28 2.03
CA LYS A 131 11.12 -3.65 2.57
C LYS A 131 10.08 -4.58 1.91
N GLY A 132 9.98 -5.81 2.39
CA GLY A 132 8.93 -6.75 1.99
C GLY A 132 9.14 -7.39 0.62
N ASN A 133 8.06 -7.55 -0.15
CA ASN A 133 8.04 -8.30 -1.40
C ASN A 133 8.93 -7.68 -2.48
N PHE A 134 8.97 -6.36 -2.59
CA PHE A 134 9.81 -5.66 -3.57
C PHE A 134 11.30 -5.88 -3.28
N ALA A 135 11.72 -5.75 -2.01
CA ALA A 135 13.10 -6.07 -1.61
C ALA A 135 13.47 -7.54 -1.88
N THR A 136 12.50 -8.45 -1.76
CA THR A 136 12.70 -9.87 -2.09
C THR A 136 12.95 -10.07 -3.59
N MET A 137 12.20 -9.38 -4.46
CA MET A 137 12.42 -9.42 -5.91
C MET A 137 13.82 -8.90 -6.27
N ILE A 138 14.24 -7.80 -5.68
CA ILE A 138 15.61 -7.26 -5.86
C ILE A 138 16.66 -8.29 -5.45
N LYS A 139 16.52 -8.91 -4.27
CA LYS A 139 17.45 -9.93 -3.78
C LYS A 139 17.53 -11.15 -4.71
N LEU A 140 16.41 -11.59 -5.26
CA LEU A 140 16.36 -12.69 -6.22
C LEU A 140 17.09 -12.34 -7.51
N LEU A 141 16.86 -11.14 -8.05
CA LEU A 141 17.52 -10.68 -9.27
C LEU A 141 19.03 -10.51 -9.06
N LYS A 142 19.47 -9.96 -7.92
CA LYS A 142 20.90 -9.85 -7.57
C LYS A 142 21.65 -11.19 -7.55
N LYS A 143 20.96 -12.31 -7.25
CA LYS A 143 21.56 -13.64 -7.30
C LYS A 143 21.86 -14.13 -8.72
N GLY A 144 21.28 -13.49 -9.75
CA GLY A 144 21.52 -13.80 -11.16
C GLY A 144 20.96 -15.15 -11.64
N PHE A 145 20.21 -15.90 -10.78
CA PHE A 145 19.59 -17.16 -11.19
C PHE A 145 18.46 -16.94 -12.18
N PRO A 146 18.28 -17.85 -13.15
CA PRO A 146 17.14 -17.83 -14.03
C PRO A 146 15.83 -18.01 -13.24
N LEU A 147 14.87 -17.12 -13.44
CA LEU A 147 13.56 -17.20 -12.80
C LEU A 147 12.50 -17.66 -13.81
N PRO A 148 11.63 -18.62 -13.46
CA PRO A 148 10.61 -19.16 -14.37
C PRO A 148 9.39 -18.22 -14.47
N LEU A 149 9.61 -16.91 -14.64
CA LEU A 149 8.59 -15.86 -14.62
C LEU A 149 8.60 -15.00 -15.90
N GLY A 150 9.09 -15.57 -17.01
CA GLY A 150 9.23 -14.83 -18.27
C GLY A 150 7.95 -14.71 -19.11
N ALA A 151 6.91 -15.51 -18.82
CA ALA A 151 5.64 -15.54 -19.56
C ALA A 151 4.43 -15.28 -18.63
N ILE A 152 4.54 -14.32 -17.73
CA ILE A 152 3.45 -13.92 -16.85
C ILE A 152 2.86 -12.61 -17.37
N HIS A 153 1.56 -12.64 -17.66
CA HIS A 153 0.82 -11.54 -18.29
C HIS A 153 -0.29 -10.96 -17.38
N ASN A 154 -0.12 -11.12 -16.07
CA ASN A 154 -1.00 -10.49 -15.08
C ASN A 154 -0.87 -8.96 -15.13
N LYS A 155 -1.77 -8.25 -14.46
CA LYS A 155 -1.76 -6.80 -14.34
C LYS A 155 -1.68 -6.42 -12.86
N ARG A 156 -0.66 -5.64 -12.50
CA ARG A 156 -0.46 -5.18 -11.13
C ARG A 156 -0.19 -3.69 -11.12
N SER A 157 -1.05 -2.99 -10.40
CA SER A 157 -0.79 -1.60 -10.05
C SER A 157 0.25 -1.53 -8.94
N LEU A 158 1.09 -0.54 -9.05
CA LEU A 158 2.15 -0.20 -8.11
C LEU A 158 2.04 1.30 -7.80
N VAL A 159 2.68 1.74 -6.73
CA VAL A 159 2.87 3.17 -6.47
C VAL A 159 4.30 3.44 -6.01
N ALA A 160 4.98 4.35 -6.70
CA ALA A 160 6.26 4.88 -6.24
C ALA A 160 6.07 5.62 -4.91
N LEU A 161 7.03 5.50 -4.00
CA LEU A 161 6.97 6.21 -2.72
C LEU A 161 6.79 7.73 -2.92
N ASP A 162 7.48 8.29 -3.90
CA ASP A 162 7.36 9.71 -4.23
C ASP A 162 5.95 10.09 -4.72
N ASN A 163 5.33 9.26 -5.55
CA ASN A 163 3.94 9.48 -6.01
C ASN A 163 2.94 9.36 -4.84
N LEU A 164 3.16 8.42 -3.92
CA LEU A 164 2.34 8.31 -2.72
C LEU A 164 2.49 9.54 -1.81
N VAL A 165 3.71 10.02 -1.62
CA VAL A 165 3.99 11.23 -0.82
C VAL A 165 3.35 12.45 -1.46
N ASP A 166 3.44 12.59 -2.77
CA ASP A 166 2.84 13.71 -3.52
C ASP A 166 1.30 13.69 -3.39
N LEU A 167 0.65 12.52 -3.52
CA LEU A 167 -0.79 12.39 -3.26
C LEU A 167 -1.15 12.78 -1.80
N ILE A 168 -0.35 12.35 -0.82
CA ILE A 168 -0.57 12.73 0.59
C ILE A 168 -0.47 14.24 0.75
N ILE A 169 0.55 14.89 0.17
CA ILE A 169 0.74 16.34 0.23
C ILE A 169 -0.45 17.05 -0.43
N THR A 170 -0.88 16.60 -1.60
CA THR A 170 -2.07 17.15 -2.27
C THR A 170 -3.30 17.08 -1.36
N CYS A 171 -3.47 15.99 -0.60
CA CYS A 171 -4.59 15.83 0.33
C CYS A 171 -4.52 16.72 1.57
N ILE A 172 -3.39 17.37 1.89
CA ILE A 172 -3.25 18.20 3.09
C ILE A 172 -4.26 19.37 3.09
N ASP A 173 -4.34 20.09 1.96
CA ASP A 173 -5.13 21.31 1.88
C ASP A 173 -6.25 21.28 0.85
N HIS A 174 -6.30 20.26 -0.02
CA HIS A 174 -7.31 20.21 -1.07
C HIS A 174 -8.72 20.07 -0.49
N ALA A 175 -9.63 20.96 -0.87
CA ALA A 175 -11.00 21.01 -0.35
C ALA A 175 -11.78 19.72 -0.67
N GLU A 176 -11.64 19.21 -1.88
CA GLU A 176 -12.34 17.99 -2.32
C GLU A 176 -11.77 16.68 -1.71
N ALA A 177 -10.71 16.78 -0.88
CA ALA A 177 -10.18 15.61 -0.18
C ALA A 177 -10.96 15.28 1.10
N VAL A 178 -11.78 16.20 1.60
CA VAL A 178 -12.52 16.09 2.87
C VAL A 178 -13.40 14.84 2.89
N ASN A 179 -13.17 13.96 3.87
CA ASN A 179 -13.92 12.72 4.10
C ASN A 179 -13.96 11.77 2.88
N GLN A 180 -12.87 11.77 2.08
CA GLN A 180 -12.76 10.93 0.90
C GLN A 180 -11.81 9.75 1.10
N VAL A 181 -12.08 8.69 0.32
CA VAL A 181 -11.17 7.56 0.14
C VAL A 181 -10.56 7.66 -1.25
N PHE A 182 -9.23 7.58 -1.34
CA PHE A 182 -8.49 7.53 -2.60
C PHE A 182 -7.67 6.26 -2.71
N LEU A 183 -7.60 5.71 -3.92
CA LEU A 183 -6.62 4.69 -4.26
C LEU A 183 -5.40 5.37 -4.87
N ALA A 184 -4.21 4.96 -4.44
CA ALA A 184 -2.96 5.44 -4.99
C ALA A 184 -2.44 4.51 -6.11
N GLY A 185 -1.74 5.03 -7.08
CA GLY A 185 -1.13 4.24 -8.16
C GLY A 185 -0.33 5.11 -9.11
N ASP A 186 0.58 4.50 -9.86
CA ASP A 186 1.41 5.20 -10.85
C ASP A 186 0.69 5.42 -12.19
N GLY A 187 -0.57 4.96 -12.32
CA GLY A 187 -1.34 5.08 -13.55
C GLY A 187 -0.95 4.09 -14.66
N GLU A 188 0.02 3.22 -14.40
CA GLU A 188 0.49 2.17 -15.28
C GLU A 188 0.56 0.84 -14.56
N ASP A 189 -0.03 -0.21 -15.16
CA ASP A 189 0.00 -1.57 -14.62
C ASP A 189 1.10 -2.39 -15.28
N LEU A 190 1.89 -3.07 -14.49
CA LEU A 190 2.91 -3.99 -14.96
C LEU A 190 2.53 -5.45 -14.70
N SER A 191 2.88 -6.33 -15.62
CA SER A 191 2.96 -7.76 -15.31
C SER A 191 4.16 -8.05 -14.42
N THR A 192 4.12 -9.19 -13.72
CA THR A 192 5.28 -9.65 -12.94
C THR A 192 6.53 -9.78 -13.80
N SER A 193 6.39 -10.21 -15.05
CA SER A 193 7.51 -10.28 -16.00
C SER A 193 8.08 -8.91 -16.35
N GLU A 194 7.22 -7.92 -16.61
CA GLU A 194 7.61 -6.54 -16.93
C GLU A 194 8.27 -5.88 -15.72
N LEU A 195 7.69 -6.03 -14.53
CA LEU A 195 8.25 -5.51 -13.29
C LEU A 195 9.67 -6.05 -13.03
N LEU A 196 9.88 -7.36 -13.16
CA LEU A 196 11.21 -7.97 -12.97
C LEU A 196 12.22 -7.49 -14.01
N ARG A 197 11.80 -7.30 -15.28
CA ARG A 197 12.65 -6.71 -16.33
C ARG A 197 12.98 -5.24 -16.01
N GLY A 198 11.97 -4.47 -15.57
CA GLY A 198 12.16 -3.07 -15.17
C GLY A 198 13.14 -2.92 -14.00
N ILE A 199 12.99 -3.73 -12.96
CA ILE A 199 13.93 -3.77 -11.83
C ILE A 199 15.34 -4.13 -12.31
N GLY A 200 15.47 -5.18 -13.14
CA GLY A 200 16.77 -5.59 -13.69
C GLY A 200 17.43 -4.49 -14.52
N LYS A 201 16.66 -3.78 -15.37
CA LYS A 201 17.13 -2.63 -16.14
C LYS A 201 17.63 -1.51 -15.22
N ALA A 202 16.83 -1.17 -14.20
CA ALA A 202 17.18 -0.12 -13.25
C ALA A 202 18.42 -0.45 -12.40
N MET A 203 18.68 -1.73 -12.13
CA MET A 203 19.88 -2.22 -11.43
C MET A 203 21.13 -2.32 -12.32
N GLY A 204 21.01 -2.13 -13.63
CA GLY A 204 22.10 -2.44 -14.56
C GLY A 204 22.40 -3.95 -14.71
N GLN A 205 21.51 -4.85 -14.23
CA GLN A 205 21.63 -6.30 -14.31
C GLN A 205 20.36 -6.91 -14.94
N PRO A 206 20.36 -7.19 -16.25
CA PRO A 206 19.18 -7.72 -16.92
C PRO A 206 18.63 -8.99 -16.26
N ALA A 207 17.32 -9.01 -15.99
CA ALA A 207 16.64 -10.14 -15.38
C ALA A 207 16.67 -11.36 -16.31
N ARG A 208 17.18 -12.50 -15.83
CA ARG A 208 17.18 -13.76 -16.57
C ARG A 208 15.84 -14.46 -16.33
N LEU A 209 14.89 -14.28 -17.25
CA LEU A 209 13.54 -14.83 -17.12
C LEU A 209 13.32 -15.94 -18.15
N ILE A 210 12.97 -17.13 -17.65
CA ILE A 210 12.56 -18.28 -18.48
C ILE A 210 11.05 -18.21 -18.70
N PRO A 211 10.55 -18.32 -19.94
CA PRO A 211 9.12 -18.30 -20.22
C PRO A 211 8.48 -19.64 -19.83
N VAL A 212 7.89 -19.72 -18.65
CA VAL A 212 7.13 -20.86 -18.18
C VAL A 212 5.65 -20.47 -18.09
N PRO A 213 4.73 -21.25 -18.70
CA PRO A 213 3.30 -20.97 -18.65
C PRO A 213 2.76 -20.92 -17.21
N ARG A 214 1.84 -19.97 -16.95
CA ARG A 214 1.20 -19.77 -15.62
C ARG A 214 0.64 -21.09 -15.04
N GLY A 215 -0.01 -21.92 -15.87
CA GLY A 215 -0.60 -23.19 -15.43
C GLY A 215 0.43 -24.18 -14.85
N MET A 216 1.61 -24.26 -15.47
CA MET A 216 2.70 -25.12 -14.98
C MET A 216 3.24 -24.62 -13.62
N LEU A 217 3.37 -23.29 -13.47
CA LEU A 217 3.80 -22.70 -12.21
C LEU A 217 2.79 -22.91 -11.08
N MET A 218 1.50 -22.78 -11.39
CA MET A 218 0.43 -23.05 -10.42
C MET A 218 0.38 -24.52 -10.01
N PHE A 219 0.56 -25.45 -10.96
CA PHE A 219 0.62 -26.88 -10.70
C PHE A 219 1.82 -27.23 -9.80
N ALA A 220 3.01 -26.76 -10.15
CA ALA A 220 4.22 -27.00 -9.36
C ALA A 220 4.10 -26.40 -7.95
N ALA A 221 3.54 -25.19 -7.83
CA ALA A 221 3.29 -24.55 -6.54
C ALA A 221 2.27 -25.33 -5.69
N GLY A 222 1.28 -25.96 -6.32
CA GLY A 222 0.32 -26.85 -5.67
C GLY A 222 1.00 -28.05 -5.01
N ILE A 223 1.87 -28.72 -5.74
CA ILE A 223 2.66 -29.87 -5.24
C ILE A 223 3.56 -29.45 -4.07
N LEU A 224 4.16 -28.26 -4.14
CA LEU A 224 5.07 -27.74 -3.11
C LEU A 224 4.38 -27.08 -1.91
N GLY A 225 3.04 -27.09 -1.85
CA GLY A 225 2.28 -26.42 -0.79
C GLY A 225 2.39 -24.88 -0.81
N LYS A 226 2.84 -24.28 -1.93
CA LYS A 226 3.09 -22.83 -2.09
C LYS A 226 2.06 -22.14 -2.97
N LYS A 227 0.85 -22.69 -3.07
CA LYS A 227 -0.22 -22.17 -3.95
C LYS A 227 -0.55 -20.69 -3.66
N ALA A 228 -0.64 -20.30 -2.38
CA ALA A 228 -0.92 -18.93 -2.00
C ALA A 228 0.18 -17.94 -2.46
N VAL A 229 1.45 -18.34 -2.37
CA VAL A 229 2.58 -17.53 -2.87
C VAL A 229 2.49 -17.36 -4.39
N ALA A 230 2.22 -18.46 -5.10
CA ALA A 230 2.07 -18.42 -6.56
C ALA A 230 0.88 -17.53 -6.97
N GLN A 231 -0.26 -17.62 -6.28
CA GLN A 231 -1.40 -16.76 -6.54
C GLN A 231 -1.06 -15.28 -6.40
N ARG A 232 -0.31 -14.90 -5.36
CA ARG A 232 0.14 -13.50 -5.16
C ARG A 232 1.08 -13.02 -6.27
N VAL A 233 1.97 -13.88 -6.77
CA VAL A 233 2.94 -13.51 -7.82
C VAL A 233 2.31 -13.51 -9.21
N LEU A 234 1.39 -14.45 -9.47
CA LEU A 234 0.80 -14.68 -10.79
C LEU A 234 -0.60 -14.06 -10.95
N GLY A 235 -1.19 -13.55 -9.87
CA GLY A 235 -2.50 -12.90 -9.86
C GLY A 235 -2.43 -11.43 -10.25
N SER A 236 -3.53 -10.89 -10.75
CA SER A 236 -3.71 -9.46 -11.02
C SER A 236 -4.21 -8.74 -9.78
N LEU A 237 -3.77 -7.50 -9.60
CA LEU A 237 -4.32 -6.57 -8.64
C LEU A 237 -4.20 -5.17 -9.24
N GLN A 238 -5.30 -4.63 -9.71
CA GLN A 238 -5.36 -3.33 -10.39
C GLN A 238 -6.15 -2.33 -9.55
N VAL A 239 -5.73 -1.07 -9.57
CA VAL A 239 -6.41 0.05 -8.93
C VAL A 239 -6.76 1.11 -9.95
N ASP A 240 -7.95 1.69 -9.78
CA ASP A 240 -8.41 2.83 -10.54
C ASP A 240 -8.19 4.11 -9.73
N ILE A 241 -7.34 5.00 -10.23
CA ILE A 241 -7.01 6.30 -9.63
C ILE A 241 -7.87 7.45 -10.19
N SER A 242 -8.88 7.16 -11.00
CA SER A 242 -9.70 8.19 -11.66
C SER A 242 -10.35 9.16 -10.69
N LYS A 243 -10.69 8.71 -9.48
CA LYS A 243 -11.25 9.59 -8.44
C LYS A 243 -10.24 10.66 -8.00
N ALA A 244 -8.98 10.29 -7.78
CA ALA A 244 -7.93 11.25 -7.42
C ALA A 244 -7.69 12.24 -8.58
N ARG A 245 -7.70 11.76 -9.82
CA ARG A 245 -7.61 12.60 -11.01
C ARG A 245 -8.75 13.60 -11.12
N TYR A 246 -9.98 13.11 -10.94
CA TYR A 246 -11.17 13.94 -11.13
C TYR A 246 -11.38 14.95 -10.01
N LEU A 247 -11.27 14.54 -8.75
CA LEU A 247 -11.54 15.41 -7.61
C LEU A 247 -10.35 16.31 -7.26
N LEU A 248 -9.13 15.78 -7.33
CA LEU A 248 -7.94 16.52 -6.89
C LEU A 248 -7.13 17.10 -8.06
N GLY A 249 -7.47 16.79 -9.31
CA GLY A 249 -6.60 17.09 -10.44
C GLY A 249 -5.22 16.41 -10.34
N TRP A 250 -5.10 15.38 -9.49
CA TRP A 250 -3.82 14.73 -9.21
C TRP A 250 -3.43 13.72 -10.29
N GLU A 251 -2.20 13.87 -10.79
CA GLU A 251 -1.54 12.90 -11.65
C GLU A 251 -0.23 12.47 -11.00
N PRO A 252 0.13 11.16 -11.05
CA PRO A 252 1.39 10.71 -10.49
C PRO A 252 2.58 11.39 -11.17
N PRO A 253 3.41 12.17 -10.45
CA PRO A 253 4.50 12.94 -11.03
C PRO A 253 5.62 12.10 -11.62
N LEU A 254 5.79 10.86 -11.18
CA LEU A 254 6.82 9.95 -11.68
C LEU A 254 6.20 8.79 -12.46
N SER A 255 6.75 8.49 -13.64
CA SER A 255 6.47 7.24 -14.34
C SER A 255 7.08 6.05 -13.59
N VAL A 256 6.54 4.83 -13.81
CA VAL A 256 7.09 3.59 -13.22
C VAL A 256 8.57 3.42 -13.52
N GLU A 257 9.02 3.73 -14.75
CA GLU A 257 10.44 3.62 -15.11
C GLU A 257 11.33 4.54 -14.27
N HIS A 258 10.94 5.80 -14.07
CA HIS A 258 11.67 6.74 -13.21
C HIS A 258 11.65 6.30 -11.75
N GLY A 259 10.50 5.90 -11.21
CA GLY A 259 10.39 5.38 -9.84
C GLY A 259 11.28 4.15 -9.60
N LEU A 260 11.34 3.22 -10.57
CA LEU A 260 12.25 2.06 -10.47
C LEU A 260 13.73 2.47 -10.49
N ARG A 261 14.12 3.45 -11.31
CA ARG A 261 15.50 3.97 -11.32
C ARG A 261 15.88 4.56 -9.98
N ARG A 262 15.02 5.33 -9.35
CA ARG A 262 15.26 5.94 -8.02
C ARG A 262 15.48 4.92 -6.91
N CYS A 263 15.01 3.69 -7.04
CA CYS A 263 15.30 2.62 -6.07
C CYS A 263 16.80 2.30 -5.97
N PHE A 264 17.60 2.62 -7.00
CA PHE A 264 19.01 2.22 -7.10
C PHE A 264 19.96 3.38 -7.28
N HIS A 265 19.48 4.53 -7.68
CA HIS A 265 20.27 5.74 -7.90
C HIS A 265 19.72 6.84 -7.00
N SER A 266 20.52 7.23 -5.99
CA SER A 266 20.18 8.39 -5.15
C SER A 266 20.39 9.66 -5.99
N GLU A 267 19.42 10.02 -6.81
CA GLU A 267 19.34 11.39 -7.29
C GLU A 267 18.84 12.23 -6.12
N ASN A 268 19.73 13.06 -5.56
CA ASN A 268 19.35 14.08 -4.60
C ASN A 268 18.35 15.03 -5.27
N VAL A 269 17.09 14.87 -4.90
CA VAL A 269 16.05 15.85 -5.20
C VAL A 269 15.63 16.43 -3.84
N PHE A 270 16.42 17.41 -3.42
CA PHE A 270 16.02 18.54 -2.58
C PHE A 270 17.13 19.58 -2.68
#